data_c641bcde21317b8f84e1217928553776
#
_entry.id   c641bcde21317b8f84e1217928553776
#
_cell.length_a   1.000
_cell.length_b   1.000
_cell.length_c   1.000
_cell.angle_alpha   90.00
_cell.angle_beta   90.00
_cell.angle_gamma   90.00
#
_symmetry.space_group_name_H-M   'P 1'
#
loop_
_entity.id
_entity.type
_entity.pdbx_description
1 polymer ?
#
loop_
_entity_poly.entity_id
_entity_poly.type
_entity_poly.pdbx_seq_one_letter_code
_entity_poly.pdbx_strand_id
1 'polypeptide(L)'
;MEFVTAGSKKIKVQHDSWMDGGGTWFGQEYIDIIQQRYPDRVFEKCYEWCSGPAFIGFGILDQALCKSLCVSDIYADAIKSVEETVRVNFLSNVSAYATGTVAGLPEHEKFDLVVANPPHFLECPGDDNYQRIAVDQDWAAHQEFFKNIGQHLLPGGIILLQENQAGSMNREKDFEPFIAKAGLEITAVIDSPQHYTPDHYTQIYYIEIRQK
;
A
#
# COMPACT_ATOMS: atom_id res chain seq x y z
N MET A 1 -6.65 -4.75 -19.02
CA MET A 1 -7.80 -5.34 -18.29
C MET A 1 -8.50 -4.27 -17.48
N GLU A 2 -9.72 -4.53 -17.01
CA GLU A 2 -10.50 -3.61 -16.17
C GLU A 2 -10.93 -4.36 -14.90
N PHE A 3 -10.66 -3.79 -13.74
CA PHE A 3 -11.17 -4.20 -12.44
C PHE A 3 -12.14 -3.13 -11.94
N VAL A 4 -13.29 -3.53 -11.38
CA VAL A 4 -14.28 -2.57 -10.87
C VAL A 4 -14.34 -2.65 -9.36
N THR A 5 -14.11 -1.54 -8.69
CA THR A 5 -14.20 -1.43 -7.23
C THR A 5 -15.63 -1.72 -6.73
N ALA A 6 -15.75 -2.17 -5.48
CA ALA A 6 -17.03 -2.56 -4.89
C ALA A 6 -17.82 -1.39 -4.26
N GLY A 7 -17.30 -0.16 -4.32
CA GLY A 7 -17.91 1.01 -3.68
C GLY A 7 -19.04 1.66 -4.49
N SER A 8 -19.43 2.85 -4.05
CA SER A 8 -20.59 3.56 -4.60
C SER A 8 -20.33 4.16 -5.98
N LYS A 9 -19.09 4.58 -6.26
CA LYS A 9 -18.68 5.15 -7.56
C LYS A 9 -18.37 4.08 -8.59
N LYS A 10 -18.00 2.88 -8.14
CA LYS A 10 -17.58 1.75 -8.99
C LYS A 10 -16.45 2.16 -9.92
N ILE A 11 -15.35 2.63 -9.36
CA ILE A 11 -14.18 3.06 -10.12
C ILE A 11 -13.66 1.90 -10.97
N LYS A 12 -13.46 2.17 -12.25
CA LYS A 12 -12.97 1.21 -13.25
C LYS A 12 -11.46 1.31 -13.35
N VAL A 13 -10.76 0.47 -12.60
CA VAL A 13 -9.31 0.44 -12.57
C VAL A 13 -8.78 -0.23 -13.85
N GLN A 14 -7.96 0.50 -14.60
CA GLN A 14 -7.30 0.00 -15.81
C GLN A 14 -5.96 -0.64 -15.44
N HIS A 15 -5.66 -1.82 -15.95
CA HIS A 15 -4.40 -2.49 -15.63
C HIS A 15 -4.02 -3.58 -16.64
N ASP A 16 -2.75 -3.95 -16.67
CA ASP A 16 -2.27 -5.19 -17.26
C ASP A 16 -2.17 -6.29 -16.19
N SER A 17 -2.35 -7.56 -16.60
CA SER A 17 -2.45 -8.69 -15.66
C SER A 17 -1.22 -8.89 -14.78
N TRP A 18 -0.03 -8.59 -15.29
CA TRP A 18 1.22 -8.77 -14.56
C TRP A 18 1.41 -7.76 -13.40
N MET A 19 0.62 -6.66 -13.41
CA MET A 19 0.67 -5.62 -12.38
C MET A 19 -0.15 -5.97 -11.13
N ASP A 20 -0.90 -7.07 -11.13
CA ASP A 20 -1.69 -7.46 -9.96
C ASP A 20 -0.85 -8.28 -8.99
N GLY A 21 -0.23 -7.59 -8.05
CA GLY A 21 0.48 -8.18 -6.90
C GLY A 21 -0.44 -8.61 -5.76
N GLY A 22 -1.73 -8.89 -6.06
CA GLY A 22 -2.73 -9.26 -5.07
C GLY A 22 -3.63 -8.10 -4.61
N GLY A 23 -3.42 -6.90 -5.14
CA GLY A 23 -4.20 -5.72 -4.76
C GLY A 23 -5.70 -5.86 -5.00
N THR A 24 -6.12 -6.64 -6.01
CA THR A 24 -7.53 -6.98 -6.25
C THR A 24 -8.13 -7.86 -5.14
N TRP A 25 -7.31 -8.61 -4.42
CA TRP A 25 -7.75 -9.47 -3.32
C TRP A 25 -7.68 -8.76 -1.98
N PHE A 26 -6.57 -8.07 -1.73
CA PHE A 26 -6.29 -7.44 -0.44
C PHE A 26 -6.96 -6.08 -0.27
N GLY A 27 -7.41 -5.44 -1.35
CA GLY A 27 -8.09 -4.14 -1.28
C GLY A 27 -9.28 -4.14 -0.34
N GLN A 28 -10.08 -5.24 -0.33
CA GLN A 28 -11.21 -5.36 0.60
C GLN A 28 -10.77 -5.51 2.05
N GLU A 29 -9.69 -6.25 2.34
CA GLU A 29 -9.19 -6.37 3.72
C GLU A 29 -8.71 -5.03 4.28
N TYR A 30 -8.06 -4.19 3.47
CA TYR A 30 -7.71 -2.83 3.87
C TYR A 30 -8.94 -2.00 4.24
N ILE A 31 -10.00 -2.08 3.43
CA ILE A 31 -11.27 -1.40 3.69
C ILE A 31 -11.86 -1.88 5.02
N ASP A 32 -11.94 -3.20 5.22
CA ASP A 32 -12.49 -3.81 6.43
C ASP A 32 -11.69 -3.42 7.68
N ILE A 33 -10.35 -3.46 7.62
CA ILE A 33 -9.47 -3.03 8.70
C ILE A 33 -9.69 -1.55 9.04
N ILE A 34 -9.73 -0.69 8.02
CA ILE A 34 -9.93 0.76 8.22
C ILE A 34 -11.30 1.03 8.84
N GLN A 35 -12.37 0.43 8.35
CA GLN A 35 -13.72 0.61 8.87
C GLN A 35 -13.86 0.08 10.30
N GLN A 36 -13.26 -1.05 10.62
CA GLN A 36 -13.29 -1.63 11.95
C GLN A 36 -12.51 -0.79 12.98
N ARG A 37 -11.34 -0.30 12.60
CA ARG A 37 -10.45 0.40 13.54
C ARG A 37 -10.71 1.89 13.62
N TYR A 38 -11.28 2.48 12.58
CA TYR A 38 -11.54 3.92 12.44
C TYR A 38 -12.95 4.20 11.89
N PRO A 39 -14.01 3.70 12.55
CA PRO A 39 -15.38 3.67 12.00
C PRO A 39 -15.95 5.07 11.68
N ASP A 40 -15.51 6.10 12.43
CA ASP A 40 -16.03 7.47 12.29
C ASP A 40 -15.03 8.40 11.58
N ARG A 41 -13.92 7.85 11.02
CA ARG A 41 -12.86 8.66 10.41
C ARG A 41 -12.93 8.60 8.89
N VAL A 42 -13.00 9.77 8.28
CA VAL A 42 -12.69 9.97 6.86
C VAL A 42 -11.34 10.66 6.78
N PHE A 43 -10.39 10.02 6.12
CA PHE A 43 -9.04 10.55 5.96
C PHE A 43 -9.01 11.67 4.93
N GLU A 44 -8.18 12.69 5.15
CA GLU A 44 -8.03 13.79 4.20
C GLU A 44 -7.29 13.33 2.94
N LYS A 45 -6.20 12.59 3.12
CA LYS A 45 -5.41 12.07 2.00
C LYS A 45 -4.79 10.71 2.30
N CYS A 46 -5.17 9.72 1.49
CA CYS A 46 -4.54 8.41 1.48
C CYS A 46 -3.32 8.43 0.54
N TYR A 47 -2.25 7.78 0.93
CA TYR A 47 -1.12 7.47 0.07
C TYR A 47 -0.98 5.96 -0.09
N GLU A 48 -0.90 5.48 -1.32
CA GLU A 48 -0.57 4.09 -1.62
C GLU A 48 0.85 4.00 -2.17
N TRP A 49 1.75 3.40 -1.39
CA TRP A 49 3.12 3.12 -1.76
C TRP A 49 3.21 1.76 -2.46
N CYS A 50 4.10 1.61 -3.45
CA CYS A 50 4.18 0.42 -4.31
C CYS A 50 2.82 0.07 -4.92
N SER A 51 2.16 1.10 -5.46
CA SER A 51 0.72 1.05 -5.75
C SER A 51 0.34 0.10 -6.89
N GLY A 52 1.29 -0.24 -7.80
CA GLY A 52 0.89 -0.82 -9.06
C GLY A 52 -0.22 0.01 -9.71
N PRO A 53 -1.35 -0.59 -10.14
CA PRO A 53 -2.52 0.12 -10.65
C PRO A 53 -3.38 0.81 -9.59
N ALA A 54 -2.98 0.78 -8.31
CA ALA A 54 -3.66 1.37 -7.15
C ALA A 54 -5.04 0.74 -6.82
N PHE A 55 -5.13 -0.57 -6.85
CA PHE A 55 -6.37 -1.28 -6.51
C PHE A 55 -6.85 -0.97 -5.09
N ILE A 56 -5.93 -0.90 -4.12
CA ILE A 56 -6.22 -0.63 -2.70
C ILE A 56 -6.69 0.81 -2.55
N GLY A 57 -5.92 1.77 -3.05
CA GLY A 57 -6.21 3.19 -2.94
C GLY A 57 -7.52 3.59 -3.64
N PHE A 58 -7.77 3.08 -4.84
CA PHE A 58 -9.05 3.32 -5.51
C PHE A 58 -10.23 2.67 -4.78
N GLY A 59 -10.04 1.50 -4.16
CA GLY A 59 -11.04 0.89 -3.30
C GLY A 59 -11.39 1.77 -2.09
N ILE A 60 -10.38 2.28 -1.39
CA ILE A 60 -10.52 3.18 -0.25
C ILE A 60 -11.21 4.49 -0.67
N LEU A 61 -10.82 5.07 -1.82
CA LEU A 61 -11.42 6.29 -2.36
C LEU A 61 -12.90 6.09 -2.75
N ASP A 62 -13.22 4.94 -3.35
CA ASP A 62 -14.59 4.60 -3.79
C ASP A 62 -15.53 4.37 -2.60
N GLN A 63 -15.02 3.84 -1.49
CA GLN A 63 -15.75 3.69 -0.22
C GLN A 63 -15.88 5.00 0.56
N ALA A 64 -15.36 6.11 0.02
CA ALA A 64 -15.33 7.42 0.68
C ALA A 64 -14.61 7.41 2.05
N LEU A 65 -13.66 6.50 2.24
CA LEU A 65 -12.81 6.45 3.45
C LEU A 65 -11.70 7.50 3.41
N CYS A 66 -11.37 8.03 2.22
CA CYS A 66 -10.51 9.20 2.08
C CYS A 66 -11.10 10.21 1.08
N LYS A 67 -10.69 11.49 1.20
CA LYS A 67 -11.13 12.56 0.30
C LYS A 67 -10.29 12.65 -0.95
N SER A 68 -9.00 12.32 -0.86
CA SER A 68 -8.05 12.34 -1.98
C SER A 68 -7.05 11.19 -1.87
N LEU A 69 -6.46 10.83 -3.01
CA LEU A 69 -5.52 9.73 -3.14
C LEU A 69 -4.22 10.24 -3.77
N CYS A 70 -3.09 9.83 -3.19
CA CYS A 70 -1.78 9.92 -3.80
C CYS A 70 -1.26 8.50 -4.01
N VAL A 71 -0.61 8.24 -5.13
CA VAL A 71 -0.01 6.94 -5.39
C VAL A 71 1.40 7.08 -5.94
N SER A 72 2.25 6.11 -5.67
CA SER A 72 3.54 6.03 -6.33
C SER A 72 3.94 4.59 -6.61
N ASP A 73 4.65 4.43 -7.72
CA ASP A 73 5.25 3.17 -8.11
C ASP A 73 6.54 3.41 -8.90
N ILE A 74 7.50 2.50 -8.80
CA ILE A 74 8.74 2.57 -9.55
C ILE A 74 8.51 2.35 -11.06
N TYR A 75 7.47 1.61 -11.42
CA TYR A 75 7.15 1.27 -12.79
C TYR A 75 6.26 2.33 -13.43
N ALA A 76 6.80 3.05 -14.41
CA ALA A 76 6.07 4.09 -15.13
C ALA A 76 4.78 3.56 -15.80
N ASP A 77 4.75 2.28 -16.19
CA ASP A 77 3.57 1.67 -16.80
C ASP A 77 2.43 1.46 -15.79
N ALA A 78 2.76 1.20 -14.52
CA ALA A 78 1.76 1.18 -13.45
C ALA A 78 1.14 2.58 -13.26
N ILE A 79 1.96 3.62 -13.26
CA ILE A 79 1.46 5.01 -13.15
C ILE A 79 0.63 5.41 -14.38
N LYS A 80 0.98 4.99 -15.59
CA LYS A 80 0.11 5.19 -16.77
C LYS A 80 -1.26 4.51 -16.62
N SER A 81 -1.30 3.33 -16.01
CA SER A 81 -2.56 2.65 -15.69
C SER A 81 -3.41 3.47 -14.69
N VAL A 82 -2.77 4.06 -13.69
CA VAL A 82 -3.44 4.98 -12.75
C VAL A 82 -3.97 6.23 -13.47
N GLU A 83 -3.16 6.87 -14.31
CA GLU A 83 -3.56 8.04 -15.09
C GLU A 83 -4.75 7.74 -16.00
N GLU A 84 -4.75 6.57 -16.65
CA GLU A 84 -5.86 6.11 -17.46
C GLU A 84 -7.12 5.86 -16.61
N THR A 85 -6.96 5.25 -15.43
CA THR A 85 -8.04 5.06 -14.45
C THR A 85 -8.63 6.41 -14.04
N VAL A 86 -7.80 7.40 -13.71
CA VAL A 86 -8.23 8.77 -13.38
C VAL A 86 -9.03 9.38 -14.54
N ARG A 87 -8.52 9.24 -15.76
CA ARG A 87 -9.14 9.78 -16.97
C ARG A 87 -10.51 9.19 -17.25
N VAL A 88 -10.64 7.86 -17.25
CA VAL A 88 -11.91 7.19 -17.62
C VAL A 88 -13.00 7.34 -16.57
N ASN A 89 -12.63 7.57 -15.30
CA ASN A 89 -13.56 7.79 -14.21
C ASN A 89 -13.77 9.28 -13.87
N PHE A 90 -13.15 10.20 -14.61
CA PHE A 90 -13.23 11.65 -14.38
C PHE A 90 -12.87 12.07 -12.94
N LEU A 91 -11.84 11.45 -12.37
CA LEU A 91 -11.39 11.76 -11.01
C LEU A 91 -10.51 13.02 -11.04
N SER A 92 -10.68 13.92 -10.06
CA SER A 92 -9.91 15.15 -9.94
C SER A 92 -9.08 15.25 -8.64
N ASN A 93 -9.18 14.23 -7.79
CA ASN A 93 -8.60 14.20 -6.45
C ASN A 93 -7.57 13.07 -6.29
N VAL A 94 -6.86 12.75 -7.36
CA VAL A 94 -5.80 11.74 -7.40
C VAL A 94 -4.53 12.36 -7.94
N SER A 95 -3.41 12.16 -7.23
CA SER A 95 -2.05 12.46 -7.70
C SER A 95 -1.25 11.17 -7.85
N ALA A 96 -0.43 11.07 -8.91
CA ALA A 96 0.33 9.88 -9.22
C ALA A 96 1.78 10.22 -9.60
N TYR A 97 2.73 9.45 -9.08
CA TYR A 97 4.17 9.71 -9.24
C TYR A 97 4.93 8.46 -9.63
N ALA A 98 5.64 8.51 -10.76
CA ALA A 98 6.56 7.46 -11.17
C ALA A 98 7.88 7.61 -10.40
N THR A 99 7.92 7.07 -9.18
CA THR A 99 9.11 7.09 -8.32
C THR A 99 9.20 5.81 -7.49
N GLY A 100 10.41 5.26 -7.39
CA GLY A 100 10.70 4.11 -6.52
C GLY A 100 11.04 4.51 -5.08
N THR A 101 11.02 5.83 -4.77
CA THR A 101 11.41 6.33 -3.45
C THR A 101 10.39 7.34 -2.93
N VAL A 102 10.13 7.29 -1.62
CA VAL A 102 9.29 8.31 -0.96
C VAL A 102 9.96 9.68 -1.02
N ALA A 103 11.28 9.73 -1.00
CA ALA A 103 12.04 10.98 -1.19
C ALA A 103 11.81 11.64 -2.57
N GLY A 104 11.30 10.91 -3.54
CA GLY A 104 10.91 11.44 -4.87
C GLY A 104 9.55 12.13 -4.89
N LEU A 105 8.77 12.06 -3.82
CA LEU A 105 7.50 12.76 -3.72
C LEU A 105 7.71 14.26 -3.49
N PRO A 106 6.84 15.14 -4.03
CA PRO A 106 6.86 16.55 -3.72
C PRO A 106 6.67 16.81 -2.22
N GLU A 107 7.40 17.79 -1.66
CA GLU A 107 7.35 18.12 -0.23
C GLU A 107 5.96 18.51 0.30
N HIS A 108 5.10 19.04 -0.58
CA HIS A 108 3.74 19.44 -0.22
C HIS A 108 2.79 18.24 -0.05
N GLU A 109 3.16 17.05 -0.52
CA GLU A 109 2.37 15.85 -0.31
C GLU A 109 2.42 15.43 1.17
N LYS A 110 1.26 15.44 1.83
CA LYS A 110 1.10 15.09 3.25
C LYS A 110 -0.08 14.15 3.40
N PHE A 111 0.08 13.14 4.24
CA PHE A 111 -0.86 12.04 4.36
C PHE A 111 -1.28 11.80 5.81
N ASP A 112 -2.52 11.47 6.02
CA ASP A 112 -3.04 11.00 7.31
C ASP A 112 -3.42 9.51 7.28
N LEU A 113 -3.37 8.87 6.09
CA LEU A 113 -3.39 7.43 5.90
C LEU A 113 -2.34 7.04 4.85
N VAL A 114 -1.54 6.04 5.16
CA VAL A 114 -0.63 5.40 4.22
C VAL A 114 -0.95 3.91 4.18
N VAL A 115 -1.09 3.36 2.99
CA VAL A 115 -1.31 1.92 2.76
C VAL A 115 -0.27 1.41 1.78
N ALA A 116 0.10 0.15 1.89
CA ALA A 116 1.02 -0.45 0.94
C ALA A 116 0.95 -1.98 0.95
N ASN A 117 1.05 -2.56 -0.24
CA ASN A 117 1.33 -3.97 -0.48
C ASN A 117 2.68 -4.06 -1.22
N PRO A 118 3.81 -3.88 -0.51
CA PRO A 118 5.13 -3.81 -1.10
C PRO A 118 5.66 -5.20 -1.48
N PRO A 119 6.81 -5.29 -2.17
CA PRO A 119 7.51 -6.55 -2.33
C PRO A 119 7.81 -7.23 -0.99
N HIS A 120 7.42 -8.50 -0.84
CA HIS A 120 7.44 -9.20 0.45
C HIS A 120 8.62 -10.13 0.68
N PHE A 121 9.47 -10.37 -0.32
CA PHE A 121 10.48 -11.42 -0.28
C PHE A 121 11.89 -10.86 -0.49
N LEU A 122 12.86 -11.37 0.26
CA LEU A 122 14.29 -11.09 0.00
C LEU A 122 14.74 -11.74 -1.31
N GLU A 123 14.21 -12.92 -1.59
CA GLU A 123 14.37 -13.68 -2.82
C GLU A 123 13.16 -14.60 -3.00
N CYS A 124 12.75 -14.86 -4.21
CA CYS A 124 11.70 -15.84 -4.49
C CYS A 124 11.88 -16.46 -5.88
N PRO A 125 11.45 -17.73 -6.06
CA PRO A 125 11.36 -18.31 -7.39
C PRO A 125 10.21 -17.66 -8.17
N GLY A 126 10.38 -17.49 -9.47
CA GLY A 126 9.38 -16.92 -10.35
C GLY A 126 9.99 -16.41 -11.65
N ASP A 127 9.12 -16.00 -12.57
CA ASP A 127 9.56 -15.27 -13.76
C ASP A 127 9.97 -13.83 -13.43
N ASP A 128 10.58 -13.15 -14.40
CA ASP A 128 11.08 -11.79 -14.23
C ASP A 128 9.98 -10.80 -13.77
N ASN A 129 8.74 -10.98 -14.23
CA ASN A 129 7.64 -10.10 -13.83
C ASN A 129 7.25 -10.30 -12.37
N TYR A 130 7.15 -11.57 -11.94
CA TYR A 130 6.86 -11.86 -10.54
C TYR A 130 7.98 -11.38 -9.60
N GLN A 131 9.24 -11.62 -9.96
CA GLN A 131 10.38 -11.12 -9.19
C GLN A 131 10.36 -9.60 -9.04
N ARG A 132 10.02 -8.87 -10.10
CA ARG A 132 9.95 -7.40 -10.09
C ARG A 132 8.95 -6.84 -9.07
N ILE A 133 7.83 -7.53 -8.84
CA ILE A 133 6.78 -7.07 -7.93
C ILE A 133 6.84 -7.71 -6.54
N ALA A 134 7.63 -8.78 -6.37
CA ALA A 134 7.64 -9.57 -5.15
C ALA A 134 8.93 -9.44 -4.33
N VAL A 135 10.05 -9.05 -4.94
CA VAL A 135 11.38 -9.08 -4.30
C VAL A 135 11.83 -7.69 -3.87
N ASP A 136 12.15 -7.56 -2.57
CA ASP A 136 12.85 -6.42 -1.98
C ASP A 136 14.16 -6.90 -1.36
N GLN A 137 15.21 -6.93 -2.17
CA GLN A 137 16.51 -7.41 -1.73
C GLN A 137 17.04 -6.57 -0.56
N ASP A 138 17.44 -7.26 0.52
CA ASP A 138 17.96 -6.65 1.75
C ASP A 138 16.99 -5.63 2.40
N TRP A 139 15.69 -5.74 2.11
CA TRP A 139 14.66 -4.77 2.53
C TRP A 139 14.99 -3.33 2.14
N ALA A 140 15.62 -3.12 0.98
CA ALA A 140 16.12 -1.82 0.56
C ALA A 140 14.99 -0.80 0.33
N ALA A 141 13.88 -1.23 -0.27
CA ALA A 141 12.71 -0.37 -0.47
C ALA A 141 12.04 -0.03 0.87
N HIS A 142 11.90 -1.00 1.79
CA HIS A 142 11.37 -0.75 3.13
C HIS A 142 12.26 0.21 3.94
N GLN A 143 13.57 0.03 3.90
CA GLN A 143 14.50 0.94 4.57
C GLN A 143 14.38 2.37 4.04
N GLU A 144 14.28 2.54 2.72
CA GLU A 144 14.08 3.83 2.08
C GLU A 144 12.73 4.45 2.48
N PHE A 145 11.66 3.66 2.41
CA PHE A 145 10.32 4.07 2.80
C PHE A 145 10.31 4.62 4.24
N PHE A 146 10.72 3.84 5.22
CA PHE A 146 10.70 4.27 6.62
C PHE A 146 11.59 5.49 6.86
N LYS A 147 12.74 5.56 6.21
CA LYS A 147 13.66 6.71 6.34
C LYS A 147 12.99 8.03 5.94
N ASN A 148 12.08 8.02 4.98
CA ASN A 148 11.56 9.24 4.34
C ASN A 148 10.07 9.51 4.61
N ILE A 149 9.27 8.49 4.96
CA ILE A 149 7.81 8.67 5.08
C ILE A 149 7.41 9.64 6.21
N GLY A 150 8.21 9.73 7.27
CA GLY A 150 7.93 10.60 8.41
C GLY A 150 7.75 12.07 8.05
N GLN A 151 8.45 12.57 7.03
CA GLN A 151 8.30 13.95 6.55
C GLN A 151 6.98 14.19 5.82
N HIS A 152 6.32 13.15 5.32
CA HIS A 152 5.05 13.21 4.61
C HIS A 152 3.85 12.82 5.50
N LEU A 153 4.10 12.26 6.68
CA LEU A 153 3.03 11.84 7.59
C LEU A 153 2.54 13.01 8.44
N LEU A 154 1.25 13.28 8.39
CA LEU A 154 0.60 14.28 9.24
C LEU A 154 0.56 13.84 10.71
N PRO A 155 0.51 14.75 11.68
CA PRO A 155 0.30 14.40 13.08
C PRO A 155 -0.95 13.54 13.26
N GLY A 156 -0.81 12.39 13.92
CA GLY A 156 -1.89 11.39 14.05
C GLY A 156 -2.16 10.58 12.79
N GLY A 157 -1.30 10.69 11.79
CA GLY A 157 -1.32 9.85 10.59
C GLY A 157 -0.99 8.40 10.91
N ILE A 158 -1.47 7.52 10.05
CA ILE A 158 -1.41 6.06 10.22
C ILE A 158 -0.79 5.45 8.99
N ILE A 159 0.09 4.47 9.20
CA ILE A 159 0.60 3.60 8.15
C ILE A 159 0.03 2.20 8.41
N LEU A 160 -0.60 1.61 7.41
CA LEU A 160 -0.98 0.20 7.37
C LEU A 160 -0.17 -0.47 6.27
N LEU A 161 0.78 -1.30 6.69
CA LEU A 161 1.68 -2.02 5.80
C LEU A 161 1.28 -3.48 5.79
N GLN A 162 0.97 -4.03 4.62
CA GLN A 162 0.74 -5.45 4.45
C GLN A 162 2.06 -6.19 4.27
N GLU A 163 2.19 -7.34 4.90
CA GLU A 163 3.36 -8.18 4.82
C GLU A 163 3.01 -9.67 4.71
N ASN A 164 3.97 -10.45 4.26
CA ASN A 164 3.86 -11.91 4.14
C ASN A 164 4.93 -12.59 5.01
N GLN A 165 4.49 -13.40 5.96
CA GLN A 165 5.39 -14.12 6.88
C GLN A 165 6.33 -15.11 6.16
N ALA A 166 5.99 -15.56 4.95
CA ALA A 166 6.91 -16.39 4.17
C ALA A 166 8.17 -15.62 3.71
N GLY A 167 8.07 -14.29 3.57
CA GLY A 167 9.20 -13.41 3.27
C GLY A 167 9.85 -12.83 4.52
N SER A 168 9.05 -12.31 5.46
CA SER A 168 9.50 -11.76 6.74
C SER A 168 9.35 -12.80 7.85
N MET A 169 10.31 -13.71 7.98
CA MET A 169 10.22 -14.89 8.87
C MET A 169 10.01 -14.54 10.34
N ASN A 170 10.50 -13.38 10.80
CA ASN A 170 10.27 -12.87 12.16
C ASN A 170 9.13 -11.85 12.21
N ARG A 171 8.33 -11.76 11.15
CA ARG A 171 7.19 -10.85 11.01
C ARG A 171 7.61 -9.38 11.19
N GLU A 172 6.81 -8.61 11.96
CA GLU A 172 7.05 -7.19 12.25
C GLU A 172 8.45 -6.90 12.82
N LYS A 173 9.09 -7.89 13.45
CA LYS A 173 10.43 -7.73 14.05
C LYS A 173 11.53 -7.52 13.01
N ASP A 174 11.33 -8.00 11.78
CA ASP A 174 12.27 -7.76 10.68
C ASP A 174 12.28 -6.27 10.28
N PHE A 175 11.17 -5.56 10.50
CA PHE A 175 11.02 -4.14 10.15
C PHE A 175 11.16 -3.19 11.35
N GLU A 176 11.00 -3.68 12.58
CA GLU A 176 11.04 -2.86 13.80
C GLU A 176 12.29 -1.96 13.92
N PRO A 177 13.52 -2.42 13.55
CA PRO A 177 14.71 -1.56 13.59
C PRO A 177 14.62 -0.35 12.65
N PHE A 178 14.02 -0.50 11.47
CA PHE A 178 13.87 0.58 10.49
C PHE A 178 12.78 1.56 10.95
N ILE A 179 11.66 1.04 11.46
CA ILE A 179 10.54 1.81 12.02
C ILE A 179 11.03 2.65 13.20
N ALA A 180 11.71 2.04 14.15
CA ALA A 180 12.22 2.75 15.34
C ALA A 180 13.24 3.84 14.98
N LYS A 181 14.15 3.55 14.03
CA LYS A 181 15.15 4.53 13.53
C LYS A 181 14.49 5.75 12.88
N ALA A 182 13.32 5.58 12.29
CA ALA A 182 12.55 6.65 11.69
C ALA A 182 11.73 7.49 12.69
N GLY A 183 11.79 7.20 14.00
CA GLY A 183 10.98 7.87 15.02
C GLY A 183 9.51 7.42 15.01
N LEU A 184 9.25 6.27 14.41
CA LEU A 184 7.94 5.63 14.33
C LEU A 184 7.85 4.49 15.34
N GLU A 185 6.63 4.02 15.60
CA GLU A 185 6.36 2.86 16.46
C GLU A 185 5.26 1.97 15.88
N ILE A 186 5.37 0.68 16.14
CA ILE A 186 4.33 -0.30 15.82
C ILE A 186 3.25 -0.21 16.90
N THR A 187 2.02 0.07 16.51
CA THR A 187 0.88 0.17 17.44
C THR A 187 -0.04 -1.06 17.41
N ALA A 188 0.00 -1.83 16.32
CA ALA A 188 -0.70 -3.11 16.23
C ALA A 188 -0.08 -4.00 15.15
N VAL A 189 -0.27 -5.31 15.33
CA VAL A 189 -0.06 -6.33 14.29
C VAL A 189 -1.38 -7.06 14.13
N ILE A 190 -1.88 -7.16 12.91
CA ILE A 190 -3.22 -7.65 12.59
C ILE A 190 -3.06 -8.82 11.61
N ASP A 191 -3.45 -10.02 12.02
CA ASP A 191 -3.45 -11.16 11.10
C ASP A 191 -4.59 -11.03 10.09
N SER A 192 -4.33 -11.38 8.83
CA SER A 192 -5.37 -11.40 7.80
C SER A 192 -6.46 -12.41 8.17
N PRO A 193 -7.73 -12.01 8.26
CA PRO A 193 -8.82 -12.93 8.58
C PRO A 193 -9.12 -13.92 7.46
N GLN A 194 -8.74 -13.61 6.23
CA GLN A 194 -9.05 -14.40 5.04
C GLN A 194 -7.87 -15.23 4.54
N HIS A 195 -6.64 -14.77 4.79
CA HIS A 195 -5.42 -15.34 4.23
C HIS A 195 -4.46 -15.86 5.31
N TYR A 196 -4.95 -16.02 6.53
CA TYR A 196 -4.24 -16.71 7.59
C TYR A 196 -4.63 -18.19 7.57
N THR A 197 -3.74 -19.05 7.08
CA THR A 197 -3.88 -20.50 7.24
C THR A 197 -2.63 -21.02 7.95
N PRO A 198 -2.78 -21.70 9.11
CA PRO A 198 -1.64 -22.19 9.89
C PRO A 198 -0.70 -23.12 9.13
N ASP A 199 -1.18 -23.73 8.05
CA ASP A 199 -0.49 -24.78 7.31
C ASP A 199 0.05 -24.34 5.93
N HIS A 200 -0.07 -23.05 5.55
CA HIS A 200 0.28 -22.60 4.21
C HIS A 200 1.21 -21.40 4.15
N TYR A 201 1.97 -21.34 3.07
CA TYR A 201 3.01 -20.38 2.68
C TYR A 201 2.56 -18.91 2.58
N THR A 202 1.33 -18.59 2.89
CA THR A 202 0.78 -17.22 2.83
C THR A 202 0.16 -16.87 4.17
N GLN A 203 0.99 -16.46 5.12
CA GLN A 203 0.53 -15.84 6.34
C GLN A 203 0.60 -14.33 6.15
N ILE A 204 -0.46 -13.75 5.59
CA ILE A 204 -0.57 -12.31 5.42
C ILE A 204 -0.91 -11.67 6.77
N TYR A 205 -0.24 -10.58 7.07
CA TYR A 205 -0.50 -9.76 8.24
C TYR A 205 -0.30 -8.28 7.90
N TYR A 206 -0.83 -7.41 8.75
CA TYR A 206 -0.73 -5.97 8.61
C TYR A 206 -0.03 -5.39 9.83
N ILE A 207 0.84 -4.42 9.60
CA ILE A 207 1.51 -3.66 10.65
C ILE A 207 0.90 -2.26 10.67
N GLU A 208 0.29 -1.88 11.80
CA GLU A 208 -0.11 -0.51 12.04
C GLU A 208 1.03 0.26 12.70
N ILE A 209 1.41 1.38 12.09
CA ILE A 209 2.57 2.18 12.49
C ILE A 209 2.14 3.63 12.64
N ARG A 210 2.69 4.34 13.63
CA ARG A 210 2.45 5.76 13.89
C ARG A 210 3.73 6.49 14.26
N GLN A 211 3.66 7.82 14.25
CA GLN A 211 4.69 8.66 14.89
C GLN A 211 4.65 8.46 16.41
N LYS A 212 5.84 8.43 17.05
CA LYS A 212 5.99 8.38 18.50
C LYS A 212 5.49 9.66 19.16
#